data_8ba30b238cbafce46451ed20023b7ecd
#
_entry.id   8ba30b238cbafce46451ed20023b7ecd
#
_cell.length_a   1.000
_cell.length_b   1.000
_cell.length_c   1.000
_cell.angle_alpha   90.00
_cell.angle_beta   90.00
_cell.angle_gamma   90.00
#
_symmetry.space_group_name_H-M   'P 1'
#
loop_
_entity.id
_entity.type
_entity.pdbx_description
1 polymer ?
#
loop_
_entity_poly.entity_id
_entity_poly.type
_entity_poly.pdbx_seq_one_letter_code
_entity_poly.pdbx_strand_id
1 'polypeptide(L)'
;GLVQKIDAFGYLDYLKNDPDAPRKHGKVVLVTADTPLKASRGEGKTTTTIALIDALRERGIDAAAVLRQPSMGITAAGSKGGASGGGKASLTHPELIDWGLCGEMGAIEAAQNLLVSFAEKAVDDGKLDTILVPRVSEVPSRSLRQIAVDRGKGDVAERVVLTPTCELMQIVVLSRSMDE
;
A
#
# COMPACT_ATOMS: atom_id res chain seq x y z
N GLY A 1 -3.25 -10.91 19.61
CA GLY A 1 -3.25 -11.84 18.47
C GLY A 1 -2.08 -11.56 17.54
N LEU A 2 -1.46 -12.61 17.02
CA LEU A 2 -0.39 -12.47 16.05
C LEU A 2 -0.98 -11.98 14.72
N VAL A 3 -0.49 -10.87 14.22
CA VAL A 3 -0.75 -10.46 12.84
C VAL A 3 0.26 -11.18 11.96
N GLN A 4 -0.20 -12.10 11.15
CA GLN A 4 0.62 -12.75 10.14
C GLN A 4 0.51 -11.94 8.85
N LYS A 5 1.65 -11.53 8.30
CA LYS A 5 1.69 -11.02 6.95
C LYS A 5 1.51 -12.19 5.99
N ILE A 6 0.48 -12.11 5.17
CA ILE A 6 0.23 -13.08 4.10
C ILE A 6 0.66 -12.39 2.82
N ASP A 7 1.69 -12.90 2.17
CA ASP A 7 2.03 -12.47 0.84
C ASP A 7 1.03 -13.06 -0.18
N ALA A 8 0.83 -12.37 -1.30
CA ALA A 8 -0.15 -12.77 -2.29
C ALA A 8 0.13 -14.15 -2.89
N PHE A 9 1.40 -14.50 -3.08
CA PHE A 9 1.79 -15.78 -3.66
C PHE A 9 1.60 -16.93 -2.67
N GLY A 10 1.97 -16.76 -1.40
CA GLY A 10 1.72 -17.76 -0.36
C GLY A 10 0.23 -18.01 -0.15
N TYR A 11 -0.63 -16.99 -0.31
CA TYR A 11 -2.08 -17.16 -0.26
C TYR A 11 -2.62 -17.92 -1.47
N LEU A 12 -2.14 -17.61 -2.67
CA LEU A 12 -2.51 -18.34 -3.88
C LEU A 12 -2.06 -19.80 -3.84
N ASP A 13 -0.87 -20.08 -3.33
CA ASP A 13 -0.37 -21.43 -3.11
C ASP A 13 -1.24 -22.19 -2.09
N TYR A 14 -1.62 -21.55 -1.00
CA TYR A 14 -2.56 -22.12 -0.03
C TYR A 14 -3.90 -22.48 -0.70
N LEU A 15 -4.46 -21.60 -1.51
CA LEU A 15 -5.72 -21.84 -2.22
C LEU A 15 -5.62 -22.97 -3.26
N LYS A 16 -4.46 -23.14 -3.89
CA LYS A 16 -4.20 -24.20 -4.88
C LYS A 16 -4.02 -25.57 -4.22
N ASN A 17 -3.32 -25.60 -3.08
CA ASN A 17 -2.96 -26.85 -2.41
C ASN A 17 -4.08 -27.43 -1.56
N ASP A 18 -5.10 -26.65 -1.23
CA ASP A 18 -6.28 -27.12 -0.50
C ASP A 18 -7.59 -26.54 -1.09
N PRO A 19 -7.94 -26.94 -2.34
CA PRO A 19 -9.16 -26.46 -2.99
C PRO A 19 -10.44 -26.91 -2.28
N ASP A 20 -10.36 -27.98 -1.49
CA ASP A 20 -11.50 -28.59 -0.80
C ASP A 20 -11.56 -28.25 0.68
N ALA A 21 -10.67 -27.38 1.20
CA ALA A 21 -10.74 -26.92 2.57
C ALA A 21 -12.15 -26.37 2.86
N PRO A 22 -12.81 -26.82 3.92
CA PRO A 22 -14.16 -26.40 4.25
C PRO A 22 -14.16 -24.89 4.48
N ARG A 23 -14.56 -24.13 3.46
CA ARG A 23 -14.67 -22.68 3.52
C ARG A 23 -15.87 -22.32 4.38
N LYS A 24 -15.62 -22.02 5.64
CA LYS A 24 -16.65 -21.37 6.47
C LYS A 24 -16.87 -19.98 5.92
N HIS A 25 -18.02 -19.77 5.32
CA HIS A 25 -18.43 -18.44 4.87
C HIS A 25 -18.74 -17.58 6.09
N GLY A 26 -17.83 -16.68 6.43
CA GLY A 26 -18.02 -15.66 7.44
C GLY A 26 -18.78 -14.43 6.89
N LYS A 27 -19.17 -13.55 7.77
CA LYS A 27 -19.70 -12.23 7.38
C LYS A 27 -18.53 -11.29 7.07
N VAL A 28 -18.66 -10.52 5.99
CA VAL A 28 -17.70 -9.49 5.61
C VAL A 28 -18.24 -8.14 6.02
N VAL A 29 -17.42 -7.36 6.75
CA VAL A 29 -17.73 -5.98 7.11
C VAL A 29 -16.68 -5.08 6.44
N LEU A 30 -17.13 -4.22 5.54
CA LEU A 30 -16.28 -3.24 4.88
C LEU A 30 -16.26 -1.94 5.68
N VAL A 31 -15.09 -1.51 6.15
CA VAL A 31 -14.89 -0.21 6.78
C VAL A 31 -14.31 0.75 5.74
N THR A 32 -15.07 1.76 5.39
CA THR A 32 -14.69 2.75 4.38
C THR A 32 -14.94 4.17 4.89
N ALA A 33 -14.49 5.17 4.13
CA ALA A 33 -14.80 6.57 4.34
C ALA A 33 -15.33 7.16 3.04
N ASP A 34 -16.19 8.16 3.16
CA ASP A 34 -16.83 8.81 2.02
C ASP A 34 -15.82 9.61 1.20
N THR A 35 -15.41 10.77 1.68
CA THR A 35 -14.49 11.63 0.93
C THR A 35 -13.27 12.01 1.78
N PRO A 36 -12.04 11.92 1.26
CA PRO A 36 -10.86 12.35 1.99
C PRO A 36 -10.90 13.86 2.23
N LEU A 37 -10.88 14.26 3.50
CA LEU A 37 -10.78 15.66 3.87
C LEU A 37 -9.38 16.20 3.54
N LYS A 38 -9.32 17.32 2.81
CA LYS A 38 -8.04 17.96 2.42
C LYS A 38 -7.16 18.32 3.62
N ALA A 39 -7.75 18.61 4.77
CA ALA A 39 -7.07 19.02 5.98
C ALA A 39 -6.80 17.86 6.98
N SER A 40 -7.41 16.68 6.79
CA SER A 40 -7.28 15.59 7.75
C SER A 40 -6.02 14.75 7.50
N ARG A 41 -5.41 14.30 8.60
CA ARG A 41 -4.26 13.37 8.55
C ARG A 41 -4.68 11.93 8.24
N GLY A 42 -5.99 11.64 8.28
CA GLY A 42 -6.61 10.34 8.04
C GLY A 42 -8.03 10.33 8.60
N GLU A 43 -8.93 9.54 8.03
CA GLU A 43 -10.33 9.40 8.46
C GLU A 43 -10.52 8.30 9.52
N GLY A 44 -9.43 7.66 9.95
CA GLY A 44 -9.49 6.64 11.02
C GLY A 44 -10.00 5.27 10.59
N LYS A 45 -10.04 4.95 9.28
CA LYS A 45 -10.52 3.63 8.79
C LYS A 45 -9.81 2.46 9.48
N THR A 46 -8.49 2.47 9.48
CA THR A 46 -7.69 1.41 10.13
C THR A 46 -7.95 1.35 11.63
N THR A 47 -7.96 2.48 12.31
CA THR A 47 -8.24 2.57 13.76
C THR A 47 -9.63 2.01 14.10
N THR A 48 -10.64 2.36 13.31
CA THR A 48 -12.01 1.85 13.47
C THR A 48 -12.07 0.34 13.24
N THR A 49 -11.36 -0.16 12.22
CA THR A 49 -11.32 -1.60 11.94
C THR A 49 -10.70 -2.36 13.11
N ILE A 50 -9.59 -1.89 13.67
CA ILE A 50 -8.93 -2.51 14.82
C ILE A 50 -9.85 -2.50 16.04
N ALA A 51 -10.45 -1.36 16.35
CA ALA A 51 -11.39 -1.25 17.49
C ALA A 51 -12.61 -2.17 17.34
N LEU A 52 -13.12 -2.31 16.11
CA LEU A 52 -14.23 -3.23 15.83
C LEU A 52 -13.83 -4.69 16.08
N ILE A 53 -12.65 -5.11 15.61
CA ILE A 53 -12.15 -6.47 15.84
C ILE A 53 -11.95 -6.76 17.32
N ASP A 54 -11.35 -5.85 18.06
CA ASP A 54 -11.17 -5.99 19.51
C ASP A 54 -12.52 -6.16 20.22
N ALA A 55 -13.49 -5.29 19.90
CA ALA A 55 -14.81 -5.35 20.49
C ALA A 55 -15.60 -6.65 20.11
N LEU A 56 -15.40 -7.19 18.93
CA LEU A 56 -16.00 -8.46 18.51
C LEU A 56 -15.38 -9.65 19.28
N ARG A 57 -14.07 -9.66 19.40
CA ARG A 57 -13.34 -10.70 20.13
C ARG A 57 -13.64 -10.70 21.64
N GLU A 58 -13.78 -9.54 22.25
CA GLU A 58 -14.23 -9.40 23.65
C GLU A 58 -15.62 -10.00 23.88
N ARG A 59 -16.46 -10.05 22.84
CA ARG A 59 -17.77 -10.70 22.86
C ARG A 59 -17.74 -12.17 22.45
N GLY A 60 -16.55 -12.76 22.31
CA GLY A 60 -16.40 -14.17 21.95
C GLY A 60 -16.69 -14.47 20.47
N ILE A 61 -16.77 -13.44 19.62
CA ILE A 61 -16.97 -13.60 18.17
C ILE A 61 -15.60 -13.82 17.52
N ASP A 62 -15.47 -14.93 16.77
CA ASP A 62 -14.29 -15.18 15.97
C ASP A 62 -14.25 -14.21 14.78
N ALA A 63 -13.33 -13.27 14.83
CA ALA A 63 -13.20 -12.20 13.86
C ALA A 63 -11.74 -11.91 13.54
N ALA A 64 -11.46 -11.61 12.27
CA ALA A 64 -10.16 -11.19 11.78
C ALA A 64 -10.25 -9.89 10.98
N ALA A 65 -9.22 -9.07 11.05
CA ALA A 65 -9.09 -7.89 10.22
C ALA A 65 -8.19 -8.17 9.02
N VAL A 66 -8.59 -7.69 7.86
CA VAL A 66 -7.72 -7.58 6.69
C VAL A 66 -7.42 -6.10 6.50
N LEU A 67 -6.16 -5.74 6.67
CA LEU A 67 -5.69 -4.37 6.61
C LEU A 67 -4.68 -4.23 5.48
N ARG A 68 -4.72 -3.09 4.80
CA ARG A 68 -3.62 -2.73 3.92
C ARG A 68 -2.36 -2.48 4.75
N GLN A 69 -1.22 -3.01 4.31
CA GLN A 69 0.06 -2.68 4.92
C GLN A 69 0.23 -1.16 4.96
N PRO A 70 0.55 -0.56 6.13
CA PRO A 70 0.86 0.86 6.21
C PRO A 70 2.15 1.17 5.45
N SER A 71 2.25 2.40 4.94
CA SER A 71 3.49 2.91 4.36
C SER A 71 4.59 2.95 5.41
N MET A 72 5.85 2.91 4.97
CA MET A 72 6.98 3.14 5.86
C MET A 72 6.90 4.53 6.51
N GLY A 73 7.58 4.70 7.61
CA GLY A 73 7.69 5.96 8.32
C GLY A 73 7.34 5.85 9.79
N ILE A 74 8.01 6.65 10.57
CA ILE A 74 7.82 6.70 12.01
C ILE A 74 6.70 7.68 12.30
N THR A 75 5.65 7.25 12.98
CA THR A 75 4.50 8.08 13.37
C THR A 75 4.94 9.34 14.15
N ALA A 76 6.01 9.24 14.93
CA ALA A 76 6.60 10.36 15.66
C ALA A 76 7.09 11.50 14.75
N ALA A 77 7.42 11.24 13.50
CA ALA A 77 7.82 12.25 12.51
C ALA A 77 6.64 13.02 11.91
N GLY A 78 5.42 12.76 12.35
CA GLY A 78 4.21 13.47 11.90
C GLY A 78 3.78 13.11 10.48
N SER A 79 4.40 12.12 9.85
CA SER A 79 3.99 11.56 8.57
C SER A 79 2.77 10.65 8.73
N LYS A 80 2.01 10.47 7.64
CA LYS A 80 1.03 9.39 7.56
C LYS A 80 1.77 8.09 7.32
N GLY A 81 1.42 7.04 8.04
CA GLY A 81 2.01 5.73 7.87
C GLY A 81 2.63 5.20 9.14
N GLY A 82 3.42 4.17 8.99
CA GLY A 82 4.03 3.47 10.10
C GLY A 82 3.12 2.40 10.70
N ALA A 83 3.71 1.58 11.55
CA ALA A 83 3.08 0.40 12.13
C ALA A 83 2.08 0.69 13.24
N SER A 84 1.83 1.97 13.55
CA SER A 84 0.80 2.38 14.49
C SER A 84 -0.59 2.22 13.88
N GLY A 85 -1.43 1.40 14.50
CA GLY A 85 -2.85 1.26 14.14
C GLY A 85 -3.73 2.42 14.59
N GLY A 86 -3.17 3.40 15.27
CA GLY A 86 -3.84 4.52 15.91
C GLY A 86 -4.21 4.23 17.38
N GLY A 87 -4.27 5.27 18.20
CA GLY A 87 -4.53 5.12 19.63
C GLY A 87 -3.45 4.29 20.32
N LYS A 88 -3.84 3.23 21.01
CA LYS A 88 -2.94 2.30 21.72
C LYS A 88 -2.57 1.07 20.91
N ALA A 89 -3.12 0.94 19.68
CA ALA A 89 -2.85 -0.21 18.82
C ALA A 89 -1.48 -0.09 18.16
N SER A 90 -0.77 -1.21 18.06
CA SER A 90 0.46 -1.33 17.30
C SER A 90 0.53 -2.69 16.62
N LEU A 91 1.27 -2.77 15.51
CA LEU A 91 1.56 -4.03 14.86
C LEU A 91 2.68 -4.76 15.61
N THR A 92 2.72 -6.07 15.46
CA THR A 92 3.88 -6.86 15.88
C THR A 92 5.02 -6.60 14.90
N HIS A 93 6.24 -6.44 15.42
CA HIS A 93 7.43 -6.08 14.64
C HIS A 93 7.25 -4.79 13.81
N PRO A 94 6.88 -3.68 14.47
CA PRO A 94 6.62 -2.41 13.78
C PRO A 94 7.83 -1.90 13.00
N GLU A 95 9.03 -2.23 13.45
CA GLU A 95 10.30 -1.87 12.83
C GLU A 95 10.42 -2.35 11.38
N LEU A 96 9.86 -3.52 11.05
CA LEU A 96 9.90 -4.06 9.68
C LEU A 96 9.12 -3.16 8.69
N ILE A 97 8.06 -2.54 9.17
CA ILE A 97 7.22 -1.65 8.37
C ILE A 97 7.76 -0.24 8.40
N ASP A 98 8.07 0.26 9.59
CA ASP A 98 8.51 1.64 9.77
C ASP A 98 9.81 1.94 9.03
N TRP A 99 10.66 0.94 8.87
CA TRP A 99 11.95 1.06 8.18
C TRP A 99 11.91 0.58 6.71
N GLY A 100 10.74 0.20 6.22
CA GLY A 100 10.59 -0.27 4.84
C GLY A 100 11.28 -1.61 4.55
N LEU A 101 11.45 -2.46 5.57
CA LEU A 101 12.11 -3.76 5.43
C LEU A 101 11.18 -4.85 4.88
N CYS A 102 9.96 -4.49 4.51
CA CYS A 102 9.00 -5.38 3.87
C CYS A 102 9.17 -5.30 2.34
N GLY A 103 9.78 -6.29 1.74
CA GLY A 103 10.34 -6.27 0.40
C GLY A 103 9.39 -5.89 -0.75
N GLU A 104 8.08 -6.20 -0.68
CA GLU A 104 7.18 -5.98 -1.81
C GLU A 104 6.99 -4.49 -2.14
N MET A 105 6.86 -3.63 -1.15
CA MET A 105 6.68 -2.20 -1.39
C MET A 105 7.91 -1.60 -2.07
N GLY A 106 9.10 -1.91 -1.57
CA GLY A 106 10.35 -1.47 -2.19
C GLY A 106 10.56 -2.03 -3.59
N ALA A 107 10.20 -3.29 -3.84
CA ALA A 107 10.28 -3.90 -5.16
C ALA A 107 9.33 -3.22 -6.16
N ILE A 108 8.11 -2.90 -5.76
CA ILE A 108 7.13 -2.21 -6.61
C ILE A 108 7.56 -0.75 -6.84
N GLU A 109 8.10 -0.07 -5.81
CA GLU A 109 8.66 1.28 -5.98
C GLU A 109 9.78 1.28 -7.04
N ALA A 110 10.71 0.34 -6.94
CA ALA A 110 11.80 0.22 -7.90
C ALA A 110 11.28 -0.08 -9.32
N ALA A 111 10.35 -1.02 -9.46
CA ALA A 111 9.78 -1.40 -10.75
C ALA A 111 8.96 -0.27 -11.40
N GLN A 112 8.11 0.41 -10.64
CA GLN A 112 7.32 1.54 -11.13
C GLN A 112 8.22 2.69 -11.59
N ASN A 113 9.23 3.05 -10.81
CA ASN A 113 10.15 4.12 -11.18
C ASN A 113 11.02 3.75 -12.38
N LEU A 114 11.38 2.48 -12.53
CA LEU A 114 12.07 1.97 -13.71
C LEU A 114 11.16 2.05 -14.96
N LEU A 115 9.88 1.70 -14.83
CA LEU A 115 8.89 1.84 -15.90
C LEU A 115 8.77 3.29 -16.36
N VAL A 116 8.71 4.23 -15.42
CA VAL A 116 8.71 5.68 -15.77
C VAL A 116 9.96 6.05 -16.53
N SER A 117 11.14 5.56 -16.14
CA SER A 117 12.40 5.85 -16.85
C SER A 117 12.40 5.30 -18.28
N PHE A 118 11.82 4.13 -18.52
CA PHE A 118 11.64 3.62 -19.89
C PHE A 118 10.65 4.46 -20.70
N ALA A 119 9.57 4.94 -20.08
CA ALA A 119 8.62 5.82 -20.72
C ALA A 119 9.25 7.18 -21.09
N GLU A 120 10.10 7.74 -20.22
CA GLU A 120 10.88 8.95 -20.51
C GLU A 120 11.77 8.77 -21.73
N LYS A 121 12.51 7.67 -21.78
CA LYS A 121 13.33 7.33 -22.96
C LYS A 121 12.48 7.22 -24.23
N ALA A 122 11.28 6.65 -24.14
CA ALA A 122 10.41 6.53 -25.29
C ALA A 122 9.83 7.89 -25.75
N VAL A 123 9.63 8.83 -24.84
CA VAL A 123 9.26 10.22 -25.17
C VAL A 123 10.44 10.93 -25.86
N ASP A 124 11.64 10.78 -25.33
CA ASP A 124 12.84 11.37 -25.91
C ASP A 124 13.13 10.83 -27.32
N ASP A 125 12.85 9.56 -27.56
CA ASP A 125 12.96 8.90 -28.87
C ASP A 125 11.79 9.26 -29.82
N GLY A 126 10.82 10.05 -29.38
CA GLY A 126 9.63 10.41 -30.17
C GLY A 126 8.63 9.27 -30.39
N LYS A 127 8.68 8.22 -29.56
CA LYS A 127 7.77 7.06 -29.62
C LYS A 127 6.51 7.25 -28.78
N LEU A 128 6.57 8.13 -27.79
CA LEU A 128 5.45 8.52 -26.95
C LEU A 128 5.34 10.05 -26.87
N ASP A 129 4.13 10.56 -26.81
CA ASP A 129 3.89 11.99 -26.67
C ASP A 129 3.91 12.45 -25.22
N THR A 130 3.50 11.58 -24.28
CA THR A 130 3.38 11.93 -22.86
C THR A 130 3.45 10.68 -21.97
N ILE A 131 3.72 10.92 -20.68
CA ILE A 131 3.75 9.90 -19.64
C ILE A 131 2.61 10.18 -18.67
N LEU A 132 1.71 9.21 -18.50
CA LEU A 132 0.60 9.29 -17.54
C LEU A 132 0.90 8.60 -16.23
N VAL A 133 1.85 7.66 -16.24
CA VAL A 133 2.23 6.87 -15.08
C VAL A 133 3.13 7.70 -14.17
N PRO A 134 2.74 7.97 -12.91
CA PRO A 134 3.53 8.80 -12.00
C PRO A 134 4.70 8.03 -11.40
N ARG A 135 5.71 8.78 -10.95
CA ARG A 135 6.71 8.24 -10.02
C ARG A 135 6.08 7.91 -8.69
N VAL A 136 6.70 7.01 -7.97
CA VAL A 136 6.21 6.57 -6.67
C VAL A 136 7.28 6.70 -5.59
N SER A 137 6.83 6.88 -4.36
CA SER A 137 7.67 6.75 -3.18
C SER A 137 6.89 6.13 -2.04
N GLU A 138 7.53 5.22 -1.32
CA GLU A 138 6.96 4.66 -0.11
C GLU A 138 6.99 5.67 1.05
N VAL A 139 7.86 6.67 0.98
CA VAL A 139 7.97 7.72 2.00
C VAL A 139 6.75 8.64 1.95
N PRO A 140 5.91 8.69 2.99
CA PRO A 140 4.66 9.44 2.99
C PRO A 140 4.86 10.95 3.25
N SER A 141 5.90 11.53 2.67
CA SER A 141 6.20 12.95 2.81
C SER A 141 5.30 13.81 1.91
N ARG A 142 4.72 14.86 2.49
CA ARG A 142 3.90 15.80 1.72
C ARG A 142 4.73 16.66 0.77
N SER A 143 5.96 16.95 1.14
CA SER A 143 6.88 17.73 0.32
C SER A 143 7.39 16.97 -0.90
N LEU A 144 7.32 15.63 -0.90
CA LEU A 144 7.69 14.80 -2.04
C LEU A 144 6.55 14.53 -3.02
N ARG A 145 5.36 15.09 -2.82
CA ARG A 145 4.21 14.84 -3.73
C ARG A 145 4.36 15.48 -5.09
N GLN A 146 5.23 16.47 -5.20
CA GLN A 146 5.57 17.11 -6.44
C GLN A 146 7.07 17.38 -6.43
N ILE A 147 7.73 16.97 -7.50
CA ILE A 147 9.17 17.17 -7.71
C ILE A 147 9.37 17.94 -9.02
N ALA A 148 10.46 18.67 -9.11
CA ALA A 148 10.93 19.22 -10.35
C ALA A 148 11.95 18.23 -10.95
N VAL A 149 11.72 17.82 -12.19
CA VAL A 149 12.60 16.92 -12.93
C VAL A 149 13.23 17.72 -14.08
N ASP A 150 14.55 17.79 -14.10
CA ASP A 150 15.29 18.38 -15.23
C ASP A 150 15.31 17.38 -16.40
N ARG A 151 14.67 17.73 -17.50
CA ARG A 151 14.67 16.94 -18.74
C ARG A 151 15.59 17.54 -19.80
N GLY A 152 16.57 18.36 -19.41
CA GLY A 152 17.49 19.02 -20.34
C GLY A 152 16.86 20.14 -21.19
N LYS A 153 15.56 20.40 -21.02
CA LYS A 153 14.79 21.47 -21.67
C LYS A 153 14.09 22.39 -20.66
N GLY A 154 14.53 22.33 -19.42
CA GLY A 154 13.94 23.01 -18.27
C GLY A 154 13.18 22.07 -17.33
N ASP A 155 12.96 22.54 -16.10
CA ASP A 155 12.29 21.77 -15.05
C ASP A 155 10.82 21.51 -15.40
N VAL A 156 10.41 20.27 -15.30
CA VAL A 156 9.01 19.82 -15.40
C VAL A 156 8.55 19.36 -14.03
N ALA A 157 7.41 19.89 -13.59
CA ALA A 157 6.79 19.43 -12.35
C ALA A 157 6.15 18.05 -12.55
N GLU A 158 6.61 17.05 -11.80
CA GLU A 158 6.07 15.71 -11.80
C GLU A 158 5.38 15.39 -10.49
N ARG A 159 4.32 14.58 -10.59
CA ARG A 159 3.60 14.08 -9.43
C ARG A 159 4.25 12.81 -8.93
N VAL A 160 4.45 12.73 -7.60
CA VAL A 160 4.85 11.50 -6.91
C VAL A 160 3.67 10.99 -6.09
N VAL A 161 3.31 9.74 -6.27
CA VAL A 161 2.25 9.08 -5.50
C VAL A 161 2.85 8.06 -4.53
N LEU A 162 2.06 7.62 -3.57
CA LEU A 162 2.49 6.56 -2.66
C LEU A 162 2.46 5.20 -3.37
N THR A 163 3.49 4.39 -3.20
CA THR A 163 3.63 3.06 -3.79
C THR A 163 2.36 2.20 -3.69
N PRO A 164 1.64 2.13 -2.54
CA PRO A 164 0.42 1.34 -2.45
C PRO A 164 -0.75 1.81 -3.33
N THR A 165 -0.62 2.96 -3.98
CA THR A 165 -1.67 3.55 -4.82
C THR A 165 -1.31 3.63 -6.29
N CYS A 166 -0.18 3.06 -6.68
CA CYS A 166 0.28 3.09 -8.08
C CYS A 166 -0.40 1.99 -8.92
N GLU A 167 -0.29 2.15 -10.22
CA GLU A 167 -0.87 1.26 -11.21
C GLU A 167 -0.24 -0.14 -11.13
N LEU A 168 1.07 -0.22 -10.97
CA LEU A 168 1.77 -1.50 -10.87
C LEU A 168 1.33 -2.29 -9.63
N MET A 169 1.12 -1.61 -8.49
CA MET A 169 0.56 -2.25 -7.30
C MET A 169 -0.84 -2.81 -7.58
N GLN A 170 -1.69 -2.09 -8.32
CA GLN A 170 -3.02 -2.58 -8.68
C GLN A 170 -2.94 -3.82 -9.57
N ILE A 171 -2.04 -3.83 -10.54
CA ILE A 171 -1.81 -4.99 -11.40
C ILE A 171 -1.39 -6.19 -10.55
N VAL A 172 -0.36 -6.05 -9.72
CA VAL A 172 0.15 -7.14 -8.86
C VAL A 172 -0.93 -7.70 -7.93
N VAL A 173 -1.76 -6.84 -7.33
CA VAL A 173 -2.83 -7.28 -6.41
C VAL A 173 -3.97 -7.99 -7.14
N LEU A 174 -4.23 -7.65 -8.39
CA LEU A 174 -5.30 -8.24 -9.19
C LEU A 174 -4.86 -9.46 -10.00
N SER A 175 -3.56 -9.61 -10.24
CA SER A 175 -2.99 -10.74 -10.99
C SER A 175 -3.12 -12.06 -10.20
N ARG A 176 -3.38 -13.14 -10.91
CA ARG A 176 -3.52 -14.50 -10.36
C ARG A 176 -2.31 -15.38 -10.64
N SER A 177 -1.42 -14.91 -11.48
CA SER A 177 -0.17 -15.59 -11.85
C SER A 177 0.88 -14.55 -12.26
N MET A 178 2.11 -15.03 -12.48
CA MET A 178 3.21 -14.19 -12.99
C MET A 178 3.10 -13.88 -14.48
N ASP A 179 2.20 -14.57 -15.20
CA ASP A 179 2.03 -14.43 -16.65
C ASP A 179 0.88 -13.46 -17.01
N GLU A 180 0.13 -13.01 -16.01
CA GLU A 180 -0.89 -11.96 -16.15
C GLU A 180 -0.30 -10.55 -15.96
#